data_c484e7583e81743cfdfadaac36f44a29
#
_entry.id   c484e7583e81743cfdfadaac36f44a29
#
_cell.length_a   1.000
_cell.length_b   1.000
_cell.length_c   1.000
_cell.angle_alpha   90.00
_cell.angle_beta   90.00
_cell.angle_gamma   90.00
#
_symmetry.space_group_name_H-M   'P 1'
#
loop_
_entity.id
_entity.type
_entity.pdbx_description
1 polymer ?
#
loop_
_entity_poly.entity_id
_entity_poly.type
_entity_poly.pdbx_seq_one_letter_code
_entity_poly.pdbx_strand_id
1 'polypeptide(L)'
;MPHFPQTQTKTRSPRVRVPNSESIRFNLGGRQVSAVLQKISLTGGLAEFTASIGSATIAEAKLNTISGQVNGLVEFLPSPDGTAYPFRFIALSDDDYERLSSTIKVMQQQGFGA
;
A
#
# COMPACT_ATOMS: atom_id res chain seq x y z
N MET A 1 10.43 -13.29 -10.73
CA MET A 1 9.01 -13.30 -11.13
C MET A 1 8.25 -12.33 -10.24
N PRO A 2 7.38 -11.52 -10.79
CA PRO A 2 6.55 -10.66 -9.94
C PRO A 2 5.52 -11.49 -9.17
N HIS A 3 5.18 -11.02 -7.99
CA HIS A 3 4.09 -11.57 -7.21
C HIS A 3 2.80 -10.83 -7.53
N PHE A 4 1.73 -11.60 -7.65
CA PHE A 4 0.40 -11.06 -7.83
C PHE A 4 -0.42 -11.44 -6.61
N PRO A 5 -0.94 -10.46 -5.85
CA PRO A 5 -1.74 -10.77 -4.69
C PRO A 5 -2.95 -11.61 -5.06
N GLN A 6 -3.26 -12.58 -4.22
CA GLN A 6 -4.40 -13.46 -4.45
C GLN A 6 -5.55 -13.06 -3.55
N THR A 7 -6.75 -13.18 -4.09
CA THR A 7 -7.94 -12.71 -3.38
C THR A 7 -8.85 -13.84 -2.90
N GLN A 8 -8.57 -15.07 -3.29
CA GLN A 8 -9.51 -16.18 -3.06
C GLN A 8 -9.38 -16.85 -1.70
N THR A 9 -8.51 -16.42 -0.86
CA THR A 9 -8.31 -17.07 0.42
C THR A 9 -9.36 -16.64 1.44
N LYS A 10 -9.69 -17.54 2.35
CA LYS A 10 -10.58 -17.23 3.46
C LYS A 10 -9.89 -16.36 4.52
N THR A 11 -8.56 -16.38 4.53
CA THR A 11 -7.77 -15.65 5.50
C THR A 11 -7.25 -14.38 4.85
N ARG A 12 -7.51 -13.24 5.48
CA ARG A 12 -6.96 -11.97 5.06
C ARG A 12 -5.47 -11.93 5.32
N SER A 13 -4.74 -11.25 4.44
CA SER A 13 -3.36 -10.92 4.73
C SER A 13 -3.29 -10.04 5.98
N PRO A 14 -2.31 -10.26 6.86
CA PRO A 14 -2.16 -9.42 8.04
C PRO A 14 -2.02 -7.95 7.66
N ARG A 15 -2.74 -7.10 8.35
CA ARG A 15 -2.66 -5.65 8.22
C ARG A 15 -1.90 -5.06 9.38
N VAL A 16 -1.14 -4.04 9.12
CA VAL A 16 -0.50 -3.27 10.17
C VAL A 16 -0.91 -1.81 10.03
N ARG A 17 -1.06 -1.14 11.18
CA ARG A 17 -1.26 0.30 11.21
C ARG A 17 0.08 0.98 11.03
N VAL A 18 0.09 2.05 10.27
CA VAL A 18 1.32 2.78 9.98
C VAL A 18 1.34 4.00 10.89
N PRO A 19 2.28 4.07 11.84
CA PRO A 19 2.37 5.21 12.76
C PRO A 19 3.07 6.40 12.10
N ASN A 20 3.00 7.56 12.77
CA ASN A 20 3.83 8.73 12.48
C ASN A 20 3.62 9.32 11.09
N SER A 21 2.42 9.18 10.54
CA SER A 21 2.06 9.83 9.27
C SER A 21 3.04 9.52 8.14
N GLU A 22 3.40 8.26 7.99
CA GLU A 22 4.28 7.84 6.91
C GLU A 22 3.71 8.19 5.55
N SER A 23 4.57 8.72 4.68
CA SER A 23 4.16 9.09 3.32
C SER A 23 4.31 7.93 2.35
N ILE A 24 3.37 7.85 1.44
CA ILE A 24 3.45 6.98 0.27
C ILE A 24 3.25 7.86 -0.97
N ARG A 25 3.99 7.58 -2.04
CA ARG A 25 3.88 8.33 -3.29
C ARG A 25 3.21 7.48 -4.34
N PHE A 26 2.33 8.11 -5.10
CA PHE A 26 1.68 7.47 -6.23
C PHE A 26 1.96 8.25 -7.49
N ASN A 27 2.26 7.55 -8.58
CA ASN A 27 2.35 8.15 -9.89
C ASN A 27 1.05 7.87 -10.63
N LEU A 28 0.28 8.92 -10.83
CA LEU A 28 -1.04 8.88 -11.48
C LEU A 28 -0.90 9.42 -12.91
N GLY A 29 -0.49 8.55 -13.85
CA GLY A 29 -0.38 8.95 -15.24
C GLY A 29 0.64 10.07 -15.47
N GLY A 30 1.80 9.99 -14.82
CA GLY A 30 2.86 10.98 -14.94
C GLY A 30 2.83 12.08 -13.88
N ARG A 31 1.77 12.16 -13.08
CA ARG A 31 1.67 13.12 -11.99
C ARG A 31 1.95 12.41 -10.66
N GLN A 32 2.89 12.91 -9.90
CA GLN A 32 3.18 12.36 -8.57
C GLN A 32 2.30 13.01 -7.52
N VAL A 33 1.70 12.17 -6.68
CA VAL A 33 0.85 12.60 -5.58
C VAL A 33 1.31 11.91 -4.31
N SER A 34 1.47 12.66 -3.23
CA SER A 34 1.79 12.11 -1.93
C SER A 34 0.52 11.90 -1.12
N ALA A 35 0.50 10.83 -0.34
CA ALA A 35 -0.59 10.53 0.57
C ALA A 35 -0.03 10.06 1.90
N VAL A 36 -0.87 10.03 2.93
CA VAL A 36 -0.52 9.49 4.23
C VAL A 36 -0.98 8.05 4.29
N LEU A 37 -0.03 7.14 4.47
CA LEU A 37 -0.33 5.72 4.57
C LEU A 37 -0.86 5.41 5.96
N GLN A 38 -2.04 4.84 6.05
CA GLN A 38 -2.68 4.52 7.33
C GLN A 38 -2.57 3.05 7.67
N LYS A 39 -2.72 2.17 6.70
CA LYS A 39 -2.62 0.72 6.88
C LYS A 39 -1.91 0.12 5.68
N ILE A 40 -1.22 -0.98 5.92
CA ILE A 40 -0.53 -1.73 4.87
C ILE A 40 -0.62 -3.23 5.12
N SER A 41 -0.72 -4.00 4.06
CA SER A 41 -0.63 -5.46 4.08
C SER A 41 0.05 -5.93 2.80
N LEU A 42 0.26 -7.24 2.68
CA LEU A 42 0.84 -7.79 1.46
C LEU A 42 -0.09 -7.68 0.24
N THR A 43 -1.36 -7.43 0.46
CA THR A 43 -2.34 -7.33 -0.63
C THR A 43 -2.74 -5.91 -0.96
N GLY A 44 -2.46 -4.94 -0.09
CA GLY A 44 -2.82 -3.55 -0.32
C GLY A 44 -2.76 -2.73 0.95
N GLY A 45 -3.51 -1.63 0.96
CA GLY A 45 -3.50 -0.75 2.11
C GLY A 45 -4.58 0.31 2.05
N LEU A 46 -4.43 1.32 2.91
CA LEU A 46 -5.32 2.47 2.99
C LEU A 46 -4.47 3.72 3.04
N ALA A 47 -4.71 4.64 2.12
CA ALA A 47 -3.98 5.90 2.04
C ALA A 47 -4.93 7.08 2.03
N GLU A 48 -4.59 8.11 2.80
CA GLU A 48 -5.39 9.33 2.88
C GLU A 48 -4.76 10.42 2.02
N PHE A 49 -5.57 11.04 1.18
CA PHE A 49 -5.15 12.09 0.27
C PHE A 49 -5.69 13.44 0.73
N THR A 50 -4.90 14.49 0.52
CA THR A 50 -5.35 15.86 0.79
C THR A 50 -6.13 16.45 -0.39
N ALA A 51 -6.02 15.83 -1.56
CA ALA A 51 -6.70 16.27 -2.76
C ALA A 51 -7.31 15.06 -3.47
N SER A 52 -8.32 15.31 -4.30
CA SER A 52 -8.94 14.25 -5.07
C SER A 52 -7.95 13.61 -6.03
N ILE A 53 -7.99 12.29 -6.16
CA ILE A 53 -7.22 11.58 -7.16
C ILE A 53 -7.90 11.58 -8.54
N GLY A 54 -9.08 12.18 -8.62
CA GLY A 54 -9.83 12.25 -9.86
C GLY A 54 -10.38 10.88 -10.25
N SER A 55 -10.32 10.56 -11.54
CA SER A 55 -10.79 9.29 -12.07
C SER A 55 -9.68 8.25 -12.16
N ALA A 56 -8.49 8.53 -11.64
CA ALA A 56 -7.38 7.59 -11.68
C ALA A 56 -7.70 6.36 -10.82
N THR A 57 -7.54 5.18 -11.41
CA THR A 57 -7.81 3.92 -10.71
C THR A 57 -6.54 3.08 -10.54
N ILE A 58 -5.52 3.31 -11.35
CA ILE A 58 -4.27 2.54 -11.33
C ILE A 58 -3.10 3.51 -11.20
N ALA A 59 -2.13 3.15 -10.37
CA ALA A 59 -0.96 3.96 -10.13
C ALA A 59 0.25 3.11 -9.78
N GLU A 60 1.43 3.67 -10.00
CA GLU A 60 2.66 3.12 -9.42
C GLU A 60 2.82 3.71 -8.03
N ALA A 61 3.03 2.84 -7.04
CA ALA A 61 3.22 3.24 -5.66
C ALA A 61 4.69 3.10 -5.27
N LYS A 62 5.19 4.06 -4.50
CA LYS A 62 6.55 4.02 -3.92
C LYS A 62 6.43 4.26 -2.43
N LEU A 63 6.94 3.33 -1.65
CA LEU A 63 6.89 3.38 -0.21
C LEU A 63 8.29 3.12 0.36
N ASN A 64 8.78 4.04 1.18
CA ASN A 64 10.03 3.82 1.90
C ASN A 64 9.74 3.05 3.17
N THR A 65 10.43 1.94 3.35
CA THR A 65 10.26 1.10 4.53
C THR A 65 11.60 0.89 5.23
N ILE A 66 11.55 0.34 6.43
CA ILE A 66 12.77 -0.02 7.16
C ILE A 66 13.59 -1.09 6.43
N SER A 67 12.98 -1.84 5.53
CA SER A 67 13.65 -2.89 4.74
C SER A 67 14.08 -2.39 3.36
N GLY A 68 13.84 -1.12 3.04
CA GLY A 68 14.16 -0.51 1.76
C GLY A 68 12.93 0.02 1.04
N GLN A 69 13.13 0.55 -0.15
CA GLN A 69 12.03 1.09 -0.94
C GLN A 69 11.23 -0.04 -1.58
N VAL A 70 9.92 0.02 -1.44
CA VAL A 70 8.98 -0.90 -2.07
C VAL A 70 8.25 -0.18 -3.19
N ASN A 71 8.27 -0.75 -4.38
CA ASN A 71 7.57 -0.25 -5.56
C ASN A 71 6.54 -1.28 -5.98
N GLY A 72 5.36 -0.82 -6.35
CA GLY A 72 4.31 -1.72 -6.79
C GLY A 72 3.32 -1.03 -7.68
N LEU A 73 2.57 -1.83 -8.43
CA LEU A 73 1.43 -1.34 -9.19
C LEU A 73 0.18 -1.58 -8.36
N VAL A 74 -0.62 -0.55 -8.20
CA VAL A 74 -1.82 -0.62 -7.35
C VAL A 74 -3.06 -0.20 -8.11
N GLU A 75 -4.21 -0.70 -7.65
CA GLU A 75 -5.51 -0.25 -8.08
C GLU A 75 -6.23 0.35 -6.88
N PHE A 76 -6.77 1.56 -7.06
CA PHE A 76 -7.58 2.19 -6.02
C PHE A 76 -9.00 1.65 -6.07
N LEU A 77 -9.56 1.42 -4.89
CA LEU A 77 -10.93 0.99 -4.70
C LEU A 77 -11.78 2.20 -4.30
N PRO A 78 -13.12 2.12 -4.43
CA PRO A 78 -13.97 3.23 -4.05
C PRO A 78 -13.74 3.66 -2.60
N SER A 79 -13.70 4.98 -2.39
CA SER A 79 -13.51 5.55 -1.06
C SER A 79 -14.85 5.71 -0.36
N PRO A 80 -14.98 5.24 0.89
CA PRO A 80 -16.21 5.43 1.65
C PRO A 80 -16.49 6.89 2.01
N ASP A 81 -15.43 7.69 2.19
CA ASP A 81 -15.54 9.07 2.67
C ASP A 81 -14.96 10.12 1.71
N GLY A 82 -14.41 9.70 0.58
CA GLY A 82 -13.83 10.60 -0.42
C GLY A 82 -12.43 11.10 -0.12
N THR A 83 -11.82 10.73 1.00
CA THR A 83 -10.46 11.16 1.37
C THR A 83 -9.50 10.02 1.57
N ALA A 84 -9.92 8.95 2.22
CA ALA A 84 -9.10 7.76 2.42
C ALA A 84 -9.48 6.71 1.38
N TYR A 85 -8.50 6.29 0.57
CA TYR A 85 -8.73 5.35 -0.50
C TYR A 85 -8.07 4.02 -0.19
N PRO A 86 -8.85 2.94 -0.11
CA PRO A 86 -8.28 1.59 -0.12
C PRO A 86 -7.61 1.35 -1.46
N PHE A 87 -6.50 0.61 -1.44
CA PHE A 87 -5.85 0.19 -2.67
C PHE A 87 -5.39 -1.25 -2.53
N ARG A 88 -5.25 -1.91 -3.66
CA ARG A 88 -4.71 -3.26 -3.70
C ARG A 88 -3.53 -3.30 -4.64
N PHE A 89 -2.54 -4.12 -4.30
CA PHE A 89 -1.43 -4.36 -5.21
C PHE A 89 -1.90 -5.25 -6.36
N ILE A 90 -1.64 -4.80 -7.57
CA ILE A 90 -1.86 -5.59 -8.76
C ILE A 90 -0.62 -6.41 -9.07
N ALA A 91 0.55 -5.83 -8.85
CA ALA A 91 1.82 -6.49 -9.11
C ALA A 91 2.91 -5.95 -8.18
N LEU A 92 3.74 -6.86 -7.69
CA LEU A 92 4.96 -6.57 -6.93
C LEU A 92 6.06 -7.47 -7.46
N SER A 93 7.28 -6.94 -7.60
CA SER A 93 8.42 -7.82 -7.88
C SER A 93 8.71 -8.70 -6.68
N ASP A 94 9.49 -9.76 -6.88
CA ASP A 94 9.89 -10.64 -5.78
C ASP A 94 10.63 -9.87 -4.69
N ASP A 95 11.54 -8.98 -5.10
CA ASP A 95 12.31 -8.18 -4.15
C ASP A 95 11.41 -7.22 -3.36
N ASP A 96 10.48 -6.58 -4.02
CA ASP A 96 9.54 -5.67 -3.36
C ASP A 96 8.63 -6.42 -2.40
N TYR A 97 8.17 -7.60 -2.80
CA TYR A 97 7.35 -8.45 -1.94
C TYR A 97 8.13 -8.84 -0.67
N GLU A 98 9.39 -9.22 -0.82
CA GLU A 98 10.25 -9.60 0.31
C GLU A 98 10.44 -8.43 1.29
N ARG A 99 10.71 -7.22 0.76
CA ARG A 99 10.87 -6.03 1.60
C ARG A 99 9.59 -5.69 2.34
N LEU A 100 8.46 -5.77 1.64
CA LEU A 100 7.17 -5.49 2.26
C LEU A 100 6.85 -6.53 3.33
N SER A 101 7.08 -7.81 3.05
CA SER A 101 6.86 -8.89 4.00
C SER A 101 7.68 -8.71 5.26
N SER A 102 8.98 -8.39 5.11
CA SER A 102 9.86 -8.13 6.24
C SER A 102 9.38 -6.96 7.08
N THR A 103 8.97 -5.89 6.43
CA THR A 103 8.48 -4.70 7.10
C THR A 103 7.23 -5.00 7.93
N ILE A 104 6.28 -5.72 7.35
CA ILE A 104 5.04 -6.07 8.04
C ILE A 104 5.32 -6.95 9.25
N LYS A 105 6.21 -7.92 9.12
CA LYS A 105 6.59 -8.78 10.25
C LYS A 105 7.17 -7.98 11.40
N VAL A 106 8.09 -7.06 11.10
CA VAL A 106 8.69 -6.21 12.12
C VAL A 106 7.62 -5.35 12.79
N MET A 107 6.74 -4.76 12.02
CA MET A 107 5.67 -3.91 12.58
C MET A 107 4.71 -4.72 13.46
N GLN A 108 4.40 -5.95 13.08
CA GLN A 108 3.59 -6.83 13.93
C GLN A 108 4.28 -7.12 15.26
N GLN A 109 5.59 -7.37 15.22
CA GLN A 109 6.38 -7.60 16.43
C GLN A 109 6.44 -6.39 17.33
N GLN A 110 6.34 -5.19 16.75
CA GLN A 110 6.33 -3.93 17.49
C GLN A 110 4.93 -3.56 18.00
N GLY A 111 3.92 -4.36 17.75
CA GLY A 111 2.58 -4.11 18.25
C GLY A 111 1.69 -3.27 17.35
N PHE A 112 2.06 -3.08 16.08
CA PHE A 112 1.26 -2.31 15.13
C PHE A 112 0.27 -3.17 14.34
N GLY A 113 0.03 -4.40 14.77
CA GLY A 113 -0.99 -5.24 14.16
C GLY A 113 -2.37 -4.58 14.27
N ALA A 114 -3.14 -4.62 13.17
CA ALA A 114 -4.46 -4.00 13.13
C ALA A 114 -5.57 -5.05 13.24
#